data_c17cb1b57193def0c1468ebf22ba883b
#
_entry.id   c17cb1b57193def0c1468ebf22ba883b
#
_cell.length_a   1.000
_cell.length_b   1.000
_cell.length_c   1.000
_cell.angle_alpha   90.00
_cell.angle_beta   90.00
_cell.angle_gamma   90.00
#
_symmetry.space_group_name_H-M   'P 1'
#
loop_
_entity.id
_entity.type
_entity.pdbx_description
1 polymer ?
#
loop_
_entity_poly.entity_id
_entity_poly.type
_entity_poly.pdbx_seq_one_letter_code
_entity_poly.pdbx_strand_id
1 'polypeptide(L)'
;MPNRQLCRLAMIASLLAVTLVGLATPTHAAQESGNSGLLIDATLDAGQYPVAPAFVRLLRITLEPNASSPLHTHPGPEIALVERGILTVQVGGPAKLTVAGEAPEPGTPTAGELAPVNSEFEMSAGDQLVYLPQTSMTFRNAGSEPVSILTVVLLPAGHQHPPGVTYVGGQPSTDAFTGVTPQILGDGVASSMPASGIRITVDELSLNGGDAIPASSSQELLSLEQGSLDFTVVGGKVQISRGATPGPQPDSAPGTETSLAANDALFFPLGMKEAARGKDSSALSFLRLSITGAQSASEPAPSGEGVGEIKVTGSEATTATGDQTPGAGTPVPAATKPPAAQASPTATSVPGPKEGDTVSTNSEGVNMRACASTDCDVVTQLYFGQTLTIIGPSEDDGEYIWWPVSVDDDPSITGYIAQDFLDLPESGQ
;
A
#
# COMPACT_ATOMS: atom_id res chain seq x y z
N MET A 1 56.77 -6.38 -62.86
CA MET A 1 57.97 -7.08 -62.38
C MET A 1 57.83 -7.46 -60.96
N PRO A 2 58.34 -8.59 -60.58
CA PRO A 2 57.58 -9.61 -59.83
C PRO A 2 58.14 -9.80 -58.41
N ASN A 3 57.45 -10.50 -57.55
CA ASN A 3 57.91 -11.73 -56.87
C ASN A 3 56.91 -12.05 -55.77
N ARG A 4 56.22 -13.14 -55.85
CA ARG A 4 56.55 -14.54 -55.50
C ARG A 4 56.61 -14.80 -54.02
N GLN A 5 55.59 -15.55 -53.58
CA GLN A 5 55.70 -16.86 -52.91
C GLN A 5 55.98 -16.82 -51.41
N LEU A 6 55.39 -17.54 -50.51
CA LEU A 6 55.14 -19.02 -50.50
C LEU A 6 54.11 -19.38 -49.42
N CYS A 7 53.33 -20.39 -49.75
CA CYS A 7 52.58 -21.27 -48.87
C CYS A 7 53.35 -21.74 -47.64
N ARG A 8 52.67 -21.89 -46.51
CA ARG A 8 52.81 -23.08 -45.66
C ARG A 8 51.51 -23.40 -44.96
N LEU A 9 50.93 -24.52 -45.36
CA LEU A 9 49.92 -25.29 -44.59
C LEU A 9 50.54 -25.66 -43.24
N ALA A 10 49.78 -25.52 -42.18
CA ALA A 10 49.95 -26.33 -40.99
C ALA A 10 48.55 -26.68 -40.49
N MET A 11 48.16 -27.92 -40.68
CA MET A 11 47.07 -28.60 -39.98
C MET A 11 47.48 -28.67 -38.51
N ILE A 12 46.59 -28.22 -37.62
CA ILE A 12 46.60 -28.65 -36.24
C ILE A 12 45.16 -28.97 -35.80
N ALA A 13 45.09 -30.14 -35.24
CA ALA A 13 43.95 -30.92 -34.82
C ALA A 13 42.94 -30.17 -33.94
N SER A 14 41.69 -30.51 -34.22
CA SER A 14 40.50 -30.24 -33.39
C SER A 14 40.67 -30.91 -32.03
N LEU A 15 40.66 -30.10 -30.96
CA LEU A 15 40.31 -30.56 -29.64
C LEU A 15 38.98 -29.89 -29.25
N LEU A 16 37.92 -30.69 -29.31
CA LEU A 16 36.59 -30.32 -28.82
C LEU A 16 36.66 -30.30 -27.31
N ALA A 17 36.81 -29.09 -26.71
CA ALA A 17 36.54 -28.87 -25.30
C ALA A 17 35.08 -28.48 -25.13
N VAL A 18 34.24 -29.45 -24.76
CA VAL A 18 32.91 -29.22 -24.26
C VAL A 18 33.04 -28.55 -22.89
N THR A 19 32.96 -27.23 -22.87
CA THR A 19 32.77 -26.48 -21.60
C THR A 19 31.31 -26.63 -21.21
N LEU A 20 31.05 -27.47 -20.20
CA LEU A 20 29.82 -27.45 -19.42
C LEU A 20 29.69 -26.04 -18.79
N VAL A 21 28.86 -25.19 -19.37
CA VAL A 21 28.40 -23.98 -18.70
C VAL A 21 27.41 -24.46 -17.65
N GLY A 22 27.89 -24.63 -16.42
CA GLY A 22 27.02 -24.78 -15.28
C GLY A 22 26.18 -23.52 -15.17
N LEU A 23 24.87 -23.67 -15.29
CA LEU A 23 23.87 -22.68 -14.86
C LEU A 23 24.09 -22.50 -13.35
N ALA A 24 24.89 -21.51 -12.99
CA ALA A 24 24.92 -21.01 -11.62
C ALA A 24 23.57 -20.29 -11.41
N THR A 25 22.65 -20.96 -10.75
CA THR A 25 21.55 -20.27 -10.08
C THR A 25 22.18 -19.22 -9.17
N PRO A 26 21.71 -17.96 -9.19
CA PRO A 26 22.17 -17.00 -8.22
C PRO A 26 21.73 -17.51 -6.84
N THR A 27 22.65 -18.14 -6.11
CA THR A 27 22.51 -18.31 -4.68
C THR A 27 22.54 -16.89 -4.12
N HIS A 28 21.40 -16.40 -3.66
CA HIS A 28 21.35 -15.31 -2.72
C HIS A 28 22.28 -15.73 -1.57
N ALA A 29 23.39 -15.07 -1.46
CA ALA A 29 24.26 -15.21 -0.30
C ALA A 29 23.39 -14.85 0.91
N ALA A 30 23.23 -15.78 1.83
CA ALA A 30 22.63 -15.51 3.12
C ALA A 30 23.43 -14.37 3.76
N GLN A 31 22.83 -13.20 3.81
CA GLN A 31 23.39 -12.02 4.45
C GLN A 31 23.34 -12.24 5.95
N GLU A 32 24.46 -12.03 6.61
CA GLU A 32 24.62 -12.21 8.04
C GLU A 32 23.53 -11.51 8.82
N SER A 33 22.98 -12.23 9.81
CA SER A 33 21.99 -11.74 10.76
C SER A 33 22.43 -10.41 11.39
N GLY A 34 21.71 -9.32 11.09
CA GLY A 34 21.87 -8.03 11.74
C GLY A 34 21.99 -6.80 10.84
N ASN A 35 21.96 -6.94 9.53
CA ASN A 35 21.96 -5.77 8.63
C ASN A 35 20.59 -5.63 7.99
N SER A 36 19.74 -4.76 8.56
CA SER A 36 18.54 -4.29 7.87
C SER A 36 19.00 -3.54 6.62
N GLY A 37 18.67 -4.05 5.44
CA GLY A 37 18.94 -3.36 4.20
C GLY A 37 18.07 -2.10 4.13
N LEU A 38 18.61 -0.93 4.44
CA LEU A 38 17.90 0.35 4.30
C LEU A 38 17.62 0.58 2.82
N LEU A 39 16.34 0.69 2.47
CA LEU A 39 15.86 0.89 1.12
C LEU A 39 15.51 2.37 0.88
N ILE A 40 14.68 2.95 1.74
CA ILE A 40 14.26 4.35 1.68
C ILE A 40 14.74 5.09 2.91
N ASP A 41 15.27 6.29 2.70
CA ASP A 41 15.62 7.25 3.75
C ASP A 41 15.28 8.67 3.27
N ALA A 42 14.18 9.21 3.74
CA ALA A 42 13.70 10.53 3.33
C ALA A 42 13.35 11.40 4.53
N THR A 43 13.66 12.69 4.42
CA THR A 43 13.30 13.70 5.41
C THR A 43 12.36 14.71 4.78
N LEU A 44 11.26 15.00 5.47
CA LEU A 44 10.29 16.02 5.11
C LEU A 44 10.22 17.08 6.21
N ASP A 45 10.27 18.34 5.80
CA ASP A 45 10.12 19.46 6.71
C ASP A 45 8.66 19.65 7.14
N ALA A 46 8.44 20.36 8.24
CA ALA A 46 7.11 20.75 8.68
C ALA A 46 6.34 21.48 7.54
N GLY A 47 5.10 21.05 7.31
CA GLY A 47 4.26 21.57 6.22
C GLY A 47 4.43 20.85 4.87
N GLN A 48 5.37 19.92 4.75
CA GLN A 48 5.54 19.09 3.55
C GLN A 48 4.78 17.74 3.63
N TYR A 49 4.13 17.48 4.74
CA TYR A 49 3.33 16.27 4.99
C TYR A 49 2.02 16.64 5.68
N PRO A 50 0.99 15.78 5.60
CA PRO A 50 -0.31 16.05 6.21
C PRO A 50 -0.23 16.13 7.74
N VAL A 51 -1.09 16.96 8.32
CA VAL A 51 -1.34 16.91 9.77
C VAL A 51 -2.12 15.64 10.11
N ALA A 52 -1.99 15.17 11.36
CA ALA A 52 -2.76 14.03 11.83
C ALA A 52 -4.27 14.36 11.97
N PRO A 53 -5.17 13.38 11.74
CA PRO A 53 -4.84 12.04 11.30
C PRO A 53 -4.34 12.00 9.85
N ALA A 54 -3.30 11.19 9.60
CA ALA A 54 -2.70 11.04 8.29
C ALA A 54 -2.74 9.58 7.85
N PHE A 55 -3.09 9.34 6.61
CA PHE A 55 -3.08 8.01 6.03
C PHE A 55 -1.69 7.69 5.49
N VAL A 56 -1.19 6.52 5.86
CA VAL A 56 0.14 6.00 5.48
C VAL A 56 -0.07 4.79 4.59
N ARG A 57 0.52 4.79 3.40
CA ARG A 57 0.45 3.66 2.47
C ARG A 57 1.84 3.28 1.99
N LEU A 58 2.12 1.98 2.02
CA LEU A 58 3.25 1.36 1.36
C LEU A 58 2.73 0.54 0.19
N LEU A 59 3.25 0.78 -1.01
CA LEU A 59 2.85 0.06 -2.20
C LEU A 59 4.04 -0.24 -3.10
N ARG A 60 3.89 -1.27 -3.94
CA ARG A 60 4.80 -1.59 -5.04
C ARG A 60 4.08 -1.40 -6.35
N ILE A 61 4.71 -0.71 -7.30
CA ILE A 61 4.15 -0.47 -8.62
C ILE A 61 5.04 -1.17 -9.64
N THR A 62 4.45 -2.04 -10.44
CA THR A 62 5.13 -2.68 -11.57
C THR A 62 4.68 -2.05 -12.87
N LEU A 63 5.65 -1.66 -13.71
CA LEU A 63 5.40 -1.18 -15.06
C LEU A 63 5.98 -2.16 -16.06
N GLU A 64 5.11 -2.71 -16.88
CA GLU A 64 5.51 -3.50 -18.05
C GLU A 64 6.22 -2.60 -19.08
N PRO A 65 6.99 -3.17 -20.03
CA PRO A 65 7.59 -2.41 -21.12
C PRO A 65 6.58 -1.53 -21.85
N ASN A 66 6.92 -0.25 -22.06
CA ASN A 66 6.08 0.79 -22.67
C ASN A 66 4.86 1.24 -21.85
N ALA A 67 4.68 0.74 -20.62
CA ALA A 67 3.66 1.25 -19.71
C ALA A 67 4.02 2.65 -19.23
N SER A 68 3.00 3.46 -18.99
CA SER A 68 3.14 4.82 -18.44
C SER A 68 1.99 5.18 -17.52
N SER A 69 2.22 6.07 -16.57
CA SER A 69 1.15 6.69 -15.80
C SER A 69 0.60 7.92 -16.51
N PRO A 70 -0.71 8.20 -16.42
CA PRO A 70 -1.24 9.51 -16.76
C PRO A 70 -0.59 10.62 -15.91
N LEU A 71 -0.62 11.87 -16.39
CA LEU A 71 -0.18 13.01 -15.60
C LEU A 71 -1.11 13.21 -14.41
N HIS A 72 -0.56 13.22 -13.19
CA HIS A 72 -1.33 13.31 -11.97
C HIS A 72 -0.59 14.06 -10.85
N THR A 73 -1.31 14.36 -9.77
CA THR A 73 -0.79 14.93 -8.52
C THR A 73 -1.27 14.11 -7.32
N HIS A 74 -0.58 14.23 -6.19
CA HIS A 74 -0.99 13.68 -4.91
C HIS A 74 -1.30 14.81 -3.91
N PRO A 75 -2.32 14.68 -3.04
CA PRO A 75 -2.62 15.68 -2.00
C PRO A 75 -1.57 15.68 -0.88
N GLY A 76 -0.74 14.67 -0.79
CA GLY A 76 0.37 14.54 0.14
C GLY A 76 1.68 14.23 -0.56
N PRO A 77 2.79 14.10 0.18
CA PRO A 77 4.08 13.72 -0.38
C PRO A 77 4.12 12.24 -0.75
N GLU A 78 4.94 11.93 -1.75
CA GLU A 78 5.27 10.58 -2.14
C GLU A 78 6.78 10.40 -2.18
N ILE A 79 7.24 9.25 -1.70
CA ILE A 79 8.63 8.82 -1.77
C ILE A 79 8.69 7.56 -2.63
N ALA A 80 9.34 7.62 -3.78
CA ALA A 80 9.47 6.51 -4.72
C ALA A 80 10.92 6.05 -4.80
N LEU A 81 11.15 4.75 -4.67
CA LEU A 81 12.43 4.07 -4.87
C LEU A 81 12.31 3.14 -6.08
N VAL A 82 13.22 3.21 -7.02
CA VAL A 82 13.30 2.20 -8.08
C VAL A 82 13.98 0.94 -7.51
N GLU A 83 13.21 -0.15 -7.35
CA GLU A 83 13.77 -1.44 -6.90
C GLU A 83 14.50 -2.15 -8.03
N ARG A 84 13.98 -2.04 -9.25
CA ARG A 84 14.52 -2.73 -10.43
C ARG A 84 14.15 -2.01 -11.72
N GLY A 85 15.07 -2.05 -12.70
CA GLY A 85 14.86 -1.48 -14.02
C GLY A 85 15.30 -0.02 -14.13
N ILE A 86 14.85 0.66 -15.17
CA ILE A 86 15.10 2.08 -15.43
C ILE A 86 13.74 2.76 -15.63
N LEU A 87 13.44 3.71 -14.78
CA LEU A 87 12.21 4.51 -14.81
C LEU A 87 12.49 5.85 -15.44
N THR A 88 11.74 6.23 -16.47
CA THR A 88 11.73 7.58 -16.99
C THR A 88 10.65 8.40 -16.27
N VAL A 89 11.04 9.54 -15.71
CA VAL A 89 10.15 10.39 -14.89
C VAL A 89 10.14 11.81 -15.43
N GLN A 90 9.00 12.48 -15.33
CA GLN A 90 8.87 13.92 -15.53
C GLN A 90 8.08 14.49 -14.36
N VAL A 91 8.62 15.54 -13.73
CA VAL A 91 7.96 16.27 -12.64
C VAL A 91 7.67 17.72 -13.07
N GLY A 92 6.50 18.24 -12.69
CA GLY A 92 6.09 19.61 -12.99
C GLY A 92 6.33 20.59 -11.84
N GLY A 93 7.03 20.16 -10.79
CA GLY A 93 7.34 20.97 -9.61
C GLY A 93 8.56 20.45 -8.85
N PRO A 94 8.90 21.06 -7.71
CA PRO A 94 10.07 20.67 -6.93
C PRO A 94 9.96 19.22 -6.44
N ALA A 95 11.00 18.42 -6.72
CA ALA A 95 11.21 17.09 -6.20
C ALA A 95 12.68 16.90 -5.86
N LYS A 96 12.99 16.03 -4.88
CA LYS A 96 14.36 15.72 -4.47
C LYS A 96 14.75 14.35 -5.00
N LEU A 97 15.78 14.30 -5.82
CA LEU A 97 16.37 13.07 -6.35
C LEU A 97 17.62 12.71 -5.55
N THR A 98 17.68 11.47 -5.05
CA THR A 98 18.85 10.87 -4.45
C THR A 98 19.31 9.72 -5.33
N VAL A 99 20.55 9.80 -5.82
CA VAL A 99 21.11 8.79 -6.72
C VAL A 99 21.82 7.70 -5.90
N ALA A 100 21.62 6.45 -6.29
CA ALA A 100 22.23 5.31 -5.64
C ALA A 100 23.77 5.39 -5.69
N GLY A 101 24.41 5.01 -4.59
CA GLY A 101 25.88 5.02 -4.48
C GLY A 101 26.49 6.34 -4.03
N GLU A 102 25.73 7.42 -3.94
CA GLU A 102 26.11 8.65 -3.24
C GLU A 102 25.75 8.53 -1.76
N ALA A 103 26.27 7.51 -1.09
CA ALA A 103 26.03 7.30 0.32
C ALA A 103 26.60 8.47 1.13
N PRO A 104 25.78 9.15 1.98
CA PRO A 104 26.28 10.16 2.88
C PRO A 104 27.22 9.52 3.92
N GLU A 105 28.12 10.33 4.47
CA GLU A 105 28.86 9.98 5.67
C GLU A 105 27.89 9.50 6.77
N PRO A 106 28.25 8.47 7.57
CA PRO A 106 27.36 7.94 8.60
C PRO A 106 26.83 9.04 9.53
N GLY A 107 25.51 9.17 9.60
CA GLY A 107 24.81 10.15 10.41
C GLY A 107 24.41 11.46 9.71
N THR A 108 24.73 11.62 8.43
CA THR A 108 24.28 12.76 7.64
C THR A 108 23.07 12.31 6.79
N PRO A 109 21.90 12.98 6.85
CA PRO A 109 20.82 12.68 5.93
C PRO A 109 21.28 12.88 4.48
N THR A 110 20.89 11.97 3.60
CA THR A 110 21.19 12.11 2.18
C THR A 110 20.49 13.38 1.67
N ALA A 111 21.28 14.38 1.31
CA ALA A 111 20.75 15.60 0.68
C ALA A 111 20.51 15.27 -0.79
N GLY A 112 19.27 14.90 -1.15
CA GLY A 112 18.90 14.75 -2.54
C GLY A 112 19.09 16.07 -3.31
N GLU A 113 19.47 15.98 -4.57
CA GLU A 113 19.50 17.11 -5.48
C GLU A 113 18.10 17.43 -6.02
N LEU A 114 17.88 18.68 -6.46
CA LEU A 114 16.62 19.03 -7.12
C LEU A 114 16.53 18.31 -8.46
N ALA A 115 15.46 17.55 -8.66
CA ALA A 115 15.16 16.92 -9.93
C ALA A 115 14.89 17.96 -11.03
N PRO A 116 15.22 17.68 -12.32
CA PRO A 116 14.89 18.54 -13.43
C PRO A 116 13.37 18.73 -13.55
N VAL A 117 12.90 20.00 -13.52
CA VAL A 117 11.47 20.33 -13.65
C VAL A 117 11.09 20.44 -15.12
N ASN A 118 9.93 19.88 -15.48
CA ASN A 118 9.37 19.90 -16.85
C ASN A 118 10.26 19.23 -17.92
N SER A 119 11.20 18.40 -17.49
CA SER A 119 12.07 17.62 -18.37
C SER A 119 12.06 16.16 -17.94
N GLU A 120 12.13 15.25 -18.89
CA GLU A 120 12.31 13.84 -18.58
C GLU A 120 13.73 13.57 -18.07
N PHE A 121 13.85 12.70 -17.10
CA PHE A 121 15.11 12.14 -16.61
C PHE A 121 14.91 10.67 -16.25
N GLU A 122 16.01 9.95 -16.15
CA GLU A 122 15.99 8.51 -15.83
C GLU A 122 16.41 8.29 -14.38
N MET A 123 15.77 7.32 -13.74
CA MET A 123 16.10 6.77 -12.44
C MET A 123 16.43 5.29 -12.60
N SER A 124 17.53 4.87 -12.02
CA SER A 124 17.99 3.47 -11.99
C SER A 124 17.66 2.80 -10.67
N ALA A 125 17.84 1.49 -10.59
CA ALA A 125 17.66 0.75 -9.35
C ALA A 125 18.52 1.34 -8.21
N GLY A 126 17.85 1.61 -7.08
CA GLY A 126 18.41 2.28 -5.90
C GLY A 126 18.22 3.80 -5.88
N ASP A 127 17.87 4.43 -6.98
CA ASP A 127 17.55 5.87 -7.00
C ASP A 127 16.22 6.13 -6.31
N GLN A 128 16.17 7.21 -5.53
CA GLN A 128 14.99 7.64 -4.77
C GLN A 128 14.55 9.03 -5.18
N LEU A 129 13.25 9.24 -5.29
CA LEU A 129 12.66 10.54 -5.59
C LEU A 129 11.59 10.89 -4.54
N VAL A 130 11.65 12.10 -4.01
CA VAL A 130 10.67 12.63 -3.06
C VAL A 130 9.89 13.73 -3.74
N TYR A 131 8.59 13.50 -3.93
CA TYR A 131 7.64 14.48 -4.44
C TYR A 131 6.96 15.21 -3.29
N LEU A 132 6.84 16.52 -3.39
CA LEU A 132 6.06 17.31 -2.45
C LEU A 132 4.56 17.30 -2.82
N PRO A 133 3.67 17.62 -1.87
CA PRO A 133 2.24 17.71 -2.14
C PRO A 133 1.95 18.55 -3.39
N GLN A 134 0.97 18.12 -4.20
CA GLN A 134 0.52 18.78 -5.41
C GLN A 134 1.57 18.91 -6.54
N THR A 135 2.72 18.26 -6.42
CA THR A 135 3.67 18.17 -7.54
C THR A 135 3.08 17.27 -8.62
N SER A 136 2.88 17.80 -9.81
CA SER A 136 2.44 17.00 -10.94
C SER A 136 3.56 16.11 -11.44
N MET A 137 3.21 14.86 -11.79
CA MET A 137 4.17 13.88 -12.23
C MET A 137 3.58 12.90 -13.25
N THR A 138 4.47 12.36 -14.07
CA THR A 138 4.23 11.19 -14.91
C THR A 138 5.48 10.33 -14.95
N PHE A 139 5.30 9.04 -15.10
CA PHE A 139 6.40 8.10 -15.23
C PHE A 139 6.11 7.06 -16.31
N ARG A 140 7.15 6.52 -16.91
CA ARG A 140 7.03 5.49 -17.93
C ARG A 140 8.21 4.52 -17.91
N ASN A 141 7.96 3.32 -18.36
CA ASN A 141 8.99 2.34 -18.66
C ASN A 141 9.33 2.40 -20.15
N ALA A 142 10.44 3.06 -20.49
CA ALA A 142 10.93 3.14 -21.86
C ALA A 142 11.80 1.94 -22.26
N GLY A 143 12.10 1.04 -21.30
CA GLY A 143 12.95 -0.14 -21.51
C GLY A 143 12.19 -1.35 -22.02
N SER A 144 12.92 -2.48 -22.13
CA SER A 144 12.40 -3.77 -22.56
C SER A 144 12.08 -4.74 -21.42
N GLU A 145 12.48 -4.39 -20.18
CA GLU A 145 12.27 -5.18 -18.98
C GLU A 145 11.30 -4.46 -18.04
N PRO A 146 10.51 -5.18 -17.23
CA PRO A 146 9.63 -4.56 -16.25
C PRO A 146 10.42 -3.73 -15.23
N VAL A 147 9.82 -2.59 -14.83
CA VAL A 147 10.31 -1.71 -13.76
C VAL A 147 9.49 -1.98 -12.50
N SER A 148 10.15 -2.05 -11.35
CA SER A 148 9.53 -2.13 -10.03
C SER A 148 9.87 -0.89 -9.20
N ILE A 149 8.86 -0.28 -8.60
CA ILE A 149 8.96 0.91 -7.77
C ILE A 149 8.35 0.61 -6.41
N LEU A 150 9.10 0.83 -5.33
CA LEU A 150 8.57 0.84 -3.97
C LEU A 150 8.21 2.27 -3.59
N THR A 151 7.00 2.46 -3.08
CA THR A 151 6.46 3.80 -2.86
C THR A 151 5.85 3.94 -1.48
N VAL A 152 6.18 5.02 -0.77
CA VAL A 152 5.51 5.48 0.45
C VAL A 152 4.71 6.72 0.14
N VAL A 153 3.42 6.70 0.47
CA VAL A 153 2.52 7.85 0.29
C VAL A 153 1.94 8.24 1.64
N LEU A 154 1.98 9.54 1.95
CA LEU A 154 1.29 10.11 3.10
C LEU A 154 0.15 10.98 2.60
N LEU A 155 -1.09 10.67 2.98
CA LEU A 155 -2.26 11.40 2.52
C LEU A 155 -2.99 12.06 3.68
N PRO A 156 -3.62 13.23 3.49
CA PRO A 156 -4.57 13.77 4.46
C PRO A 156 -5.70 12.77 4.72
N ALA A 157 -6.30 12.80 5.90
CA ALA A 157 -7.51 12.05 6.17
C ALA A 157 -8.60 12.40 5.12
N GLY A 158 -9.32 11.38 4.65
CA GLY A 158 -10.31 11.55 3.59
C GLY A 158 -9.77 11.36 2.16
N HIS A 159 -8.45 11.29 1.96
CA HIS A 159 -7.82 11.08 0.64
C HIS A 159 -7.15 9.71 0.49
N GLN A 160 -7.54 8.73 1.29
CA GLN A 160 -6.94 7.40 1.35
C GLN A 160 -7.36 6.46 0.21
N HIS A 161 -8.24 6.91 -0.70
CA HIS A 161 -8.80 6.02 -1.71
C HIS A 161 -7.97 5.94 -2.98
N PRO A 162 -8.02 4.75 -3.59
CA PRO A 162 -7.27 4.52 -4.80
C PRO A 162 -7.69 5.50 -5.90
N PRO A 163 -6.69 6.13 -6.47
CA PRO A 163 -5.30 5.93 -6.10
C PRO A 163 -4.72 6.99 -5.15
N GLY A 164 -5.51 7.84 -4.48
CA GLY A 164 -5.00 9.02 -3.75
C GLY A 164 -4.35 10.02 -4.69
N VAL A 165 -4.80 10.07 -5.94
CA VAL A 165 -4.27 10.89 -7.02
C VAL A 165 -5.37 11.74 -7.64
N THR A 166 -4.99 12.92 -8.10
CA THR A 166 -5.82 13.77 -8.96
C THR A 166 -5.20 13.81 -10.36
N TYR A 167 -5.95 13.38 -11.37
CA TYR A 167 -5.46 13.38 -12.75
C TYR A 167 -5.60 14.76 -13.38
N VAL A 168 -4.53 15.24 -13.99
CA VAL A 168 -4.54 16.50 -14.71
C VAL A 168 -5.28 16.31 -16.03
N GLY A 169 -6.37 17.06 -16.21
CA GLY A 169 -7.21 16.95 -17.41
C GLY A 169 -8.41 16.00 -17.27
N GLY A 170 -8.68 15.50 -16.04
CA GLY A 170 -9.82 14.64 -15.73
C GLY A 170 -9.46 13.14 -15.71
N GLN A 171 -10.44 12.31 -15.42
CA GLN A 171 -10.23 10.85 -15.31
C GLN A 171 -9.75 10.27 -16.64
N PRO A 172 -8.60 9.58 -16.64
CA PRO A 172 -8.10 8.90 -17.83
C PRO A 172 -8.94 7.65 -18.12
N SER A 173 -8.91 7.20 -19.36
CA SER A 173 -9.49 5.91 -19.71
C SER A 173 -8.76 4.76 -19.01
N THR A 174 -9.42 3.63 -18.82
CA THR A 174 -8.79 2.43 -18.24
C THR A 174 -7.55 1.98 -19.02
N ASP A 175 -7.55 2.19 -20.34
CA ASP A 175 -6.42 1.83 -21.20
C ASP A 175 -5.14 2.63 -20.88
N ALA A 176 -5.28 3.80 -20.27
CA ALA A 176 -4.14 4.64 -19.87
C ALA A 176 -3.29 4.00 -18.75
N PHE A 177 -3.81 2.97 -18.09
CA PHE A 177 -3.11 2.20 -17.07
C PHE A 177 -2.64 0.82 -17.54
N THR A 178 -2.74 0.55 -18.85
CA THR A 178 -2.30 -0.73 -19.39
C THR A 178 -0.83 -0.98 -19.06
N GLY A 179 -0.56 -2.11 -18.41
CA GLY A 179 0.78 -2.49 -17.99
C GLY A 179 1.28 -1.80 -16.70
N VAL A 180 0.44 -1.02 -16.03
CA VAL A 180 0.73 -0.47 -14.68
C VAL A 180 -0.05 -1.28 -13.66
N THR A 181 0.66 -1.94 -12.76
CA THR A 181 0.05 -2.79 -11.71
C THR A 181 0.49 -2.31 -10.34
N PRO A 182 -0.36 -1.59 -9.60
CA PRO A 182 -0.12 -1.26 -8.20
C PRO A 182 -0.47 -2.46 -7.31
N GLN A 183 0.36 -2.71 -6.31
CA GLN A 183 0.15 -3.67 -5.25
C GLN A 183 0.28 -2.95 -3.90
N ILE A 184 -0.78 -2.90 -3.13
CA ILE A 184 -0.75 -2.36 -1.77
C ILE A 184 -0.06 -3.38 -0.88
N LEU A 185 1.00 -2.96 -0.21
CA LEU A 185 1.78 -3.77 0.73
C LEU A 185 1.33 -3.54 2.18
N GLY A 186 0.70 -2.41 2.45
CA GLY A 186 0.12 -2.11 3.74
C GLY A 186 -0.38 -0.68 3.84
N ASP A 187 -1.38 -0.51 4.69
CA ASP A 187 -2.04 0.75 5.00
C ASP A 187 -2.12 0.97 6.51
N GLY A 188 -2.17 2.23 6.93
CA GLY A 188 -2.41 2.58 8.31
C GLY A 188 -2.82 4.04 8.48
N VAL A 189 -3.42 4.36 9.62
CA VAL A 189 -3.79 5.72 10.00
C VAL A 189 -2.92 6.18 11.17
N ALA A 190 -2.05 7.14 10.91
CA ALA A 190 -1.24 7.80 11.90
C ALA A 190 -2.10 8.79 12.70
N SER A 191 -2.36 8.51 13.97
CA SER A 191 -3.17 9.37 14.85
C SER A 191 -2.43 10.61 15.36
N SER A 192 -1.13 10.67 15.17
CA SER A 192 -0.26 11.80 15.48
C SER A 192 0.86 11.91 14.46
N MET A 193 1.34 13.12 14.22
CA MET A 193 2.50 13.38 13.37
C MET A 193 3.43 14.37 14.07
N PRO A 194 4.77 14.15 14.01
CA PRO A 194 5.72 15.12 14.57
C PRO A 194 5.55 16.49 13.93
N ALA A 195 5.64 17.57 14.73
CA ALA A 195 5.44 18.93 14.24
C ALA A 195 6.69 19.59 13.63
N SER A 196 7.89 19.07 13.94
CA SER A 196 9.19 19.68 13.58
C SER A 196 9.87 19.07 12.36
N GLY A 197 9.14 18.30 11.57
CA GLY A 197 9.65 17.49 10.47
C GLY A 197 9.66 16.00 10.79
N ILE A 198 9.67 15.19 9.76
CA ILE A 198 9.68 13.73 9.87
C ILE A 198 10.82 13.13 9.06
N ARG A 199 11.31 11.98 9.54
CA ARG A 199 12.12 11.06 8.75
C ARG A 199 11.32 9.80 8.50
N ILE A 200 11.30 9.36 7.27
CA ILE A 200 10.67 8.13 6.81
C ILE A 200 11.76 7.20 6.36
N THR A 201 11.78 6.00 6.92
CA THR A 201 12.67 4.92 6.48
C THR A 201 11.88 3.70 6.08
N VAL A 202 12.35 2.99 5.07
CA VAL A 202 11.89 1.63 4.76
C VAL A 202 13.11 0.74 4.73
N ASP A 203 13.06 -0.36 5.47
CA ASP A 203 14.13 -1.35 5.52
C ASP A 203 13.56 -2.78 5.48
N GLU A 204 14.39 -3.72 5.05
CA GLU A 204 14.09 -5.15 5.12
C GLU A 204 14.40 -5.68 6.52
N LEU A 205 13.41 -6.33 7.14
CA LEU A 205 13.55 -7.01 8.42
C LEU A 205 13.37 -8.51 8.22
N SER A 206 14.46 -9.27 8.33
CA SER A 206 14.45 -10.73 8.26
C SER A 206 14.57 -11.32 9.67
N LEU A 207 13.64 -12.19 10.03
CA LEU A 207 13.56 -12.86 11.33
C LEU A 207 13.59 -14.37 11.16
N ASN A 208 14.50 -15.04 11.85
CA ASN A 208 14.56 -16.50 11.93
C ASN A 208 13.73 -17.01 13.09
N GLY A 209 13.56 -18.34 13.18
CA GLY A 209 12.91 -18.96 14.34
C GLY A 209 13.65 -18.59 15.63
N GLY A 210 12.90 -18.11 16.61
CA GLY A 210 13.42 -17.65 17.89
C GLY A 210 13.79 -16.20 17.99
N ASP A 211 13.94 -15.48 16.86
CA ASP A 211 14.15 -14.04 16.88
C ASP A 211 12.90 -13.31 17.37
N ALA A 212 13.06 -12.25 18.13
CA ALA A 212 11.96 -11.39 18.51
C ALA A 212 11.69 -10.34 17.41
N ILE A 213 10.43 -9.90 17.28
CA ILE A 213 10.11 -8.69 16.56
C ILE A 213 10.53 -7.53 17.45
N PRO A 214 11.46 -6.67 17.01
CA PRO A 214 12.05 -5.67 17.91
C PRO A 214 11.03 -4.57 18.25
N ALA A 215 11.16 -4.04 19.48
CA ALA A 215 10.38 -2.88 19.90
C ALA A 215 10.74 -1.63 19.10
N SER A 216 9.75 -0.76 18.88
CA SER A 216 9.93 0.51 18.18
C SER A 216 9.14 1.62 18.87
N SER A 217 9.76 2.79 19.06
CA SER A 217 9.07 4.01 19.50
C SER A 217 8.45 4.81 18.35
N SER A 218 8.79 4.43 17.12
CA SER A 218 8.28 5.04 15.90
C SER A 218 6.86 4.57 15.59
N GLN A 219 6.13 5.36 14.81
CA GLN A 219 5.02 4.81 14.06
C GLN A 219 5.61 3.85 13.03
N GLU A 220 5.06 2.64 12.97
CA GLU A 220 5.69 1.57 12.22
C GLU A 220 4.66 0.74 11.46
N LEU A 221 4.96 0.46 10.20
CA LEU A 221 4.21 -0.46 9.38
C LEU A 221 5.12 -1.65 9.03
N LEU A 222 4.69 -2.84 9.42
CA LEU A 222 5.35 -4.10 9.09
C LEU A 222 4.55 -4.83 8.01
N SER A 223 5.01 -4.77 6.78
CA SER A 223 4.41 -5.51 5.65
C SER A 223 5.08 -6.86 5.50
N LEU A 224 4.33 -7.93 5.63
CA LEU A 224 4.85 -9.30 5.53
C LEU A 224 5.06 -9.68 4.06
N GLU A 225 6.30 -9.85 3.64
CA GLU A 225 6.63 -10.28 2.28
C GLU A 225 6.70 -11.81 2.15
N GLN A 226 7.21 -12.49 3.19
CA GLN A 226 7.38 -13.94 3.18
C GLN A 226 7.06 -14.56 4.53
N GLY A 227 6.42 -15.73 4.48
CA GLY A 227 6.04 -16.50 5.66
C GLY A 227 4.58 -16.27 6.07
N SER A 228 4.26 -16.66 7.29
CA SER A 228 2.99 -16.40 7.95
C SER A 228 3.23 -16.15 9.43
N LEU A 229 2.44 -15.27 10.03
CA LEU A 229 2.56 -14.88 11.43
C LEU A 229 1.21 -15.01 12.11
N ASP A 230 1.09 -15.96 13.07
CA ASP A 230 -0.06 -16.07 13.96
C ASP A 230 0.21 -15.30 15.24
N PHE A 231 -0.73 -14.46 15.64
CA PHE A 231 -0.59 -13.61 16.81
C PHE A 231 -1.93 -13.24 17.45
N THR A 232 -1.86 -12.77 18.69
CA THR A 232 -2.98 -12.17 19.43
C THR A 232 -2.61 -10.74 19.75
N VAL A 233 -3.51 -9.78 19.50
CA VAL A 233 -3.37 -8.42 20.01
C VAL A 233 -3.56 -8.46 21.53
N VAL A 234 -2.55 -8.02 22.28
CA VAL A 234 -2.56 -8.03 23.75
C VAL A 234 -3.01 -6.69 24.30
N GLY A 235 -2.58 -5.61 23.67
CA GLY A 235 -2.91 -4.25 24.11
C GLY A 235 -2.48 -3.17 23.13
N GLY A 236 -2.83 -1.97 23.45
CA GLY A 236 -2.47 -0.79 22.67
C GLY A 236 -3.28 -0.65 21.38
N LYS A 237 -2.70 0.07 20.43
CA LYS A 237 -3.29 0.33 19.11
C LYS A 237 -2.53 -0.42 18.04
N VAL A 238 -3.23 -1.33 17.38
CA VAL A 238 -2.70 -2.14 16.27
C VAL A 238 -3.75 -2.14 15.16
N GLN A 239 -3.37 -1.76 13.97
CA GLN A 239 -4.21 -1.81 12.78
C GLN A 239 -3.71 -2.94 11.89
N ILE A 240 -4.61 -3.71 11.31
CA ILE A 240 -4.29 -4.84 10.45
C ILE A 240 -4.78 -4.51 9.04
N SER A 241 -3.86 -4.41 8.10
CA SER A 241 -4.15 -4.18 6.70
C SER A 241 -4.07 -5.51 5.94
N ARG A 242 -5.05 -5.78 5.08
CA ARG A 242 -5.08 -6.96 4.21
C ARG A 242 -4.78 -6.53 2.79
N GLY A 243 -3.80 -7.16 2.15
CA GLY A 243 -3.39 -6.79 0.80
C GLY A 243 -4.51 -6.85 -0.25
N ALA A 244 -5.54 -7.67 0.00
CA ALA A 244 -6.71 -7.78 -0.89
C ALA A 244 -7.81 -6.74 -0.61
N THR A 245 -7.73 -6.01 0.50
CA THR A 245 -8.78 -5.07 0.93
C THR A 245 -8.11 -3.75 1.35
N PRO A 246 -7.84 -2.86 0.39
CA PRO A 246 -7.25 -1.57 0.68
C PRO A 246 -8.24 -0.67 1.43
N GLY A 247 -7.70 0.24 2.22
CA GLY A 247 -8.46 1.27 2.93
C GLY A 247 -8.06 1.40 4.40
N PRO A 248 -8.58 2.43 5.10
CA PRO A 248 -8.32 2.60 6.52
C PRO A 248 -8.89 1.43 7.31
N GLN A 249 -8.06 0.88 8.18
CA GLN A 249 -8.44 -0.25 9.01
C GLN A 249 -8.65 0.22 10.45
N PRO A 250 -9.73 -0.23 11.12
CA PRO A 250 -9.96 0.11 12.51
C PRO A 250 -8.88 -0.50 13.41
N ASP A 251 -8.69 0.08 14.61
CA ASP A 251 -7.83 -0.49 15.63
C ASP A 251 -8.34 -1.89 16.01
N SER A 252 -7.46 -2.87 16.04
CA SER A 252 -7.80 -4.22 16.50
C SER A 252 -7.92 -4.26 18.03
N ALA A 253 -9.00 -4.85 18.52
CA ALA A 253 -9.23 -4.96 19.96
C ALA A 253 -8.28 -5.98 20.63
N PRO A 254 -7.88 -5.75 21.90
CA PRO A 254 -7.19 -6.76 22.68
C PRO A 254 -7.98 -8.09 22.76
N GLY A 255 -7.27 -9.21 22.65
CA GLY A 255 -7.84 -10.55 22.58
C GLY A 255 -8.19 -11.02 21.16
N THR A 256 -8.02 -10.16 20.14
CA THR A 256 -8.19 -10.56 18.74
C THR A 256 -7.06 -11.50 18.34
N GLU A 257 -7.42 -12.73 18.01
CA GLU A 257 -6.49 -13.72 17.42
C GLU A 257 -6.58 -13.63 15.91
N THR A 258 -5.45 -13.59 15.25
CA THR A 258 -5.40 -13.50 13.79
C THR A 258 -4.05 -13.99 13.24
N SER A 259 -4.01 -14.20 11.93
CA SER A 259 -2.78 -14.49 11.20
C SER A 259 -2.56 -13.49 10.08
N LEU A 260 -1.30 -13.18 9.79
CA LEU A 260 -0.87 -12.51 8.57
C LEU A 260 -0.40 -13.54 7.56
N ALA A 261 -0.74 -13.28 6.31
CA ALA A 261 -0.13 -13.91 5.15
C ALA A 261 0.74 -12.90 4.40
N ALA A 262 1.49 -13.35 3.43
CA ALA A 262 2.24 -12.46 2.55
C ALA A 262 1.32 -11.40 1.93
N ASN A 263 1.78 -10.14 1.90
CA ASN A 263 1.08 -8.91 1.53
C ASN A 263 0.05 -8.40 2.56
N ASP A 264 -0.05 -8.99 3.74
CA ASP A 264 -0.75 -8.37 4.87
C ASP A 264 0.25 -7.52 5.67
N ALA A 265 -0.26 -6.54 6.42
CA ALA A 265 0.58 -5.69 7.25
C ALA A 265 -0.02 -5.38 8.62
N LEU A 266 0.88 -5.02 9.55
CA LEU A 266 0.54 -4.45 10.86
C LEU A 266 0.99 -2.99 10.88
N PHE A 267 0.13 -2.11 11.32
CA PHE A 267 0.49 -0.72 11.58
C PHE A 267 0.33 -0.40 13.08
N PHE A 268 1.37 0.19 13.64
CA PHE A 268 1.49 0.59 15.04
C PHE A 268 1.57 2.13 15.13
N PRO A 269 0.46 2.83 15.27
CA PRO A 269 0.43 4.31 15.19
C PRO A 269 1.11 5.03 16.36
N LEU A 270 1.46 4.31 17.43
CA LEU A 270 2.13 4.84 18.61
C LEU A 270 3.38 4.02 19.00
N GLY A 271 3.94 3.29 18.06
CA GLY A 271 5.02 2.35 18.29
C GLY A 271 4.56 0.97 18.76
N MET A 272 5.51 0.04 18.93
CA MET A 272 5.22 -1.33 19.34
C MET A 272 6.15 -1.81 20.45
N LYS A 273 5.67 -2.72 21.28
CA LYS A 273 6.49 -3.49 22.20
C LYS A 273 7.14 -4.68 21.48
N GLU A 274 8.28 -5.11 22.01
CA GLU A 274 8.92 -6.34 21.53
C GLU A 274 7.95 -7.51 21.61
N ALA A 275 7.86 -8.29 20.54
CA ALA A 275 7.05 -9.50 20.45
C ALA A 275 7.96 -10.73 20.34
N ALA A 276 8.00 -11.55 21.40
CA ALA A 276 8.78 -12.77 21.42
C ALA A 276 8.18 -13.86 20.51
N ARG A 277 9.04 -14.59 19.81
CA ARG A 277 8.70 -15.70 18.92
C ARG A 277 9.22 -17.03 19.48
N GLY A 278 8.49 -18.11 19.22
CA GLY A 278 8.95 -19.46 19.55
C GLY A 278 10.14 -19.90 18.68
N LYS A 279 10.95 -20.84 19.20
CA LYS A 279 12.12 -21.37 18.46
C LYS A 279 11.74 -22.10 17.17
N ASP A 280 10.54 -22.66 17.13
CA ASP A 280 10.02 -23.43 16.00
C ASP A 280 9.23 -22.55 15.00
N SER A 281 9.20 -21.23 15.20
CA SER A 281 8.57 -20.32 14.27
C SER A 281 9.34 -20.26 12.93
N SER A 282 8.60 -20.18 11.83
CA SER A 282 9.17 -20.07 10.49
C SER A 282 9.95 -18.75 10.33
N ALA A 283 10.85 -18.72 9.35
CA ALA A 283 11.48 -17.47 8.94
C ALA A 283 10.42 -16.50 8.38
N LEU A 284 10.56 -15.24 8.72
CA LEU A 284 9.70 -14.16 8.24
C LEU A 284 10.56 -13.09 7.57
N SER A 285 10.01 -12.48 6.52
CA SER A 285 10.59 -11.29 5.90
C SER A 285 9.53 -10.20 5.83
N PHE A 286 9.88 -9.02 6.34
CA PHE A 286 9.03 -7.84 6.31
C PHE A 286 9.73 -6.69 5.58
N LEU A 287 8.94 -5.83 4.94
CA LEU A 287 9.30 -4.44 4.75
C LEU A 287 8.82 -3.67 5.97
N ARG A 288 9.74 -2.98 6.63
CA ARG A 288 9.44 -2.14 7.78
C ARG A 288 9.55 -0.68 7.40
N LEU A 289 8.39 0.01 7.37
CA LEU A 289 8.32 1.45 7.24
C LEU A 289 8.26 2.06 8.63
N SER A 290 9.12 3.04 8.91
CA SER A 290 9.13 3.79 10.17
C SER A 290 9.01 5.29 9.92
N ILE A 291 8.19 5.97 10.74
CA ILE A 291 8.03 7.42 10.74
C ILE A 291 8.49 7.96 12.09
N THR A 292 9.54 8.76 12.09
CA THR A 292 10.13 9.38 13.29
C THR A 292 10.14 10.90 13.16
N GLY A 293 10.32 11.62 14.28
CA GLY A 293 10.66 13.03 14.21
C GLY A 293 12.04 13.24 13.60
N ALA A 294 12.19 14.21 12.71
CA ALA A 294 13.43 14.45 11.97
C ALA A 294 14.66 14.72 12.85
N GLN A 295 14.47 15.09 14.12
CA GLN A 295 15.54 15.37 15.07
C GLN A 295 15.71 14.30 16.16
N SER A 296 14.98 13.21 16.11
CA SER A 296 15.02 12.14 17.11
C SER A 296 16.20 11.22 16.88
N ALA A 297 17.33 11.50 17.52
CA ALA A 297 18.35 10.49 17.74
C ALA A 297 17.85 9.52 18.81
N SER A 298 17.70 8.24 18.48
CA SER A 298 17.42 7.08 19.34
C SER A 298 16.57 7.39 20.60
N GLU A 299 15.27 7.42 20.42
CA GLU A 299 14.33 7.43 21.56
C GLU A 299 14.28 6.02 22.19
N PRO A 300 14.22 5.92 23.52
CA PRO A 300 14.10 4.61 24.18
C PRO A 300 12.81 3.90 23.75
N ALA A 301 12.83 2.57 23.77
CA ALA A 301 11.66 1.75 23.46
C ALA A 301 10.41 2.23 24.21
N PRO A 302 9.25 2.24 23.57
CA PRO A 302 8.05 2.83 24.14
C PRO A 302 7.61 2.10 25.40
N SER A 303 7.20 2.88 26.39
CA SER A 303 6.58 2.39 27.62
C SER A 303 5.33 3.21 27.88
N GLY A 304 4.15 2.60 27.79
CA GLY A 304 2.91 3.31 28.12
C GLY A 304 1.64 2.68 27.56
N GLU A 305 0.51 3.20 28.02
CA GLU A 305 -0.80 2.85 27.46
C GLU A 305 -0.90 3.39 26.03
N GLY A 306 -1.44 2.57 25.14
CA GLY A 306 -1.63 2.93 23.72
C GLY A 306 -0.55 2.42 22.77
N VAL A 307 0.62 1.97 23.27
CA VAL A 307 1.62 1.28 22.45
C VAL A 307 1.10 -0.08 22.02
N GLY A 308 1.26 -0.42 20.76
CA GLY A 308 0.81 -1.70 20.19
C GLY A 308 1.55 -2.88 20.81
N GLU A 309 0.82 -3.89 21.22
CA GLU A 309 1.38 -5.12 21.79
C GLU A 309 0.71 -6.34 21.17
N ILE A 310 1.52 -7.22 20.58
CA ILE A 310 1.09 -8.50 20.04
C ILE A 310 1.85 -9.63 20.74
N LYS A 311 1.19 -10.77 20.89
CA LYS A 311 1.79 -12.03 21.34
C LYS A 311 1.78 -12.99 20.17
N VAL A 312 2.95 -13.41 19.72
CA VAL A 312 3.08 -14.39 18.66
C VAL A 312 2.71 -15.77 19.22
N THR A 313 1.74 -16.43 18.61
CA THR A 313 1.38 -17.81 18.87
C THR A 313 2.12 -18.68 17.86
N GLY A 314 2.97 -19.60 18.31
CA GLY A 314 3.79 -20.41 17.40
C GLY A 314 2.92 -21.16 16.39
N SER A 315 3.26 -21.07 15.12
CA SER A 315 2.73 -21.98 14.11
C SER A 315 3.37 -23.34 14.33
N GLU A 316 2.62 -24.32 14.84
CA GLU A 316 2.99 -25.71 14.68
C GLU A 316 2.95 -26.02 13.18
N ALA A 317 4.11 -26.26 12.59
CA ALA A 317 4.20 -26.81 11.25
C ALA A 317 3.52 -28.20 11.27
N THR A 318 2.26 -28.24 10.91
CA THR A 318 1.56 -29.49 10.61
C THR A 318 2.22 -30.07 9.37
N THR A 319 3.16 -30.97 9.56
CA THR A 319 3.58 -31.90 8.53
C THR A 319 2.37 -32.76 8.18
N ALA A 320 1.62 -32.33 7.19
CA ALA A 320 0.58 -33.15 6.60
C ALA A 320 1.24 -34.33 5.88
N THR A 321 1.37 -35.43 6.61
CA THR A 321 1.62 -36.73 5.99
C THR A 321 0.32 -37.13 5.30
N GLY A 322 0.25 -36.82 4.00
CA GLY A 322 -0.90 -37.14 3.18
C GLY A 322 -0.97 -38.63 2.91
N ASP A 323 -1.90 -39.28 3.53
CA ASP A 323 -2.46 -40.54 3.04
C ASP A 323 -3.81 -40.19 2.37
N GLN A 324 -3.82 -40.06 1.05
CA GLN A 324 -5.02 -39.83 0.28
C GLN A 324 -5.63 -41.16 -0.15
N THR A 325 -6.64 -41.58 0.56
CA THR A 325 -7.59 -42.61 0.07
C THR A 325 -8.73 -41.88 -0.64
N PRO A 326 -9.08 -42.20 -1.89
CA PRO A 326 -10.18 -41.54 -2.58
C PRO A 326 -11.53 -42.00 -2.00
N GLY A 327 -12.18 -41.13 -1.27
CA GLY A 327 -13.56 -41.31 -0.80
C GLY A 327 -14.58 -40.84 -1.81
N ALA A 328 -15.51 -41.71 -2.15
CA ALA A 328 -16.61 -41.54 -3.09
C ALA A 328 -17.49 -40.32 -2.75
N GLY A 329 -17.89 -39.60 -3.84
CA GLY A 329 -18.75 -38.45 -3.75
C GLY A 329 -20.14 -38.73 -3.21
N THR A 330 -20.57 -37.93 -2.27
CA THR A 330 -21.96 -37.78 -1.86
C THR A 330 -22.62 -36.62 -2.59
N PRO A 331 -23.88 -36.76 -3.05
CA PRO A 331 -24.54 -35.71 -3.82
C PRO A 331 -24.94 -34.52 -2.97
N VAL A 332 -24.74 -33.33 -3.51
CA VAL A 332 -25.18 -32.05 -2.94
C VAL A 332 -26.71 -31.99 -2.92
N PRO A 333 -27.38 -31.67 -1.80
CA PRO A 333 -28.81 -31.43 -1.79
C PRO A 333 -29.15 -30.08 -2.47
N ALA A 334 -30.20 -30.10 -3.26
CA ALA A 334 -30.75 -28.94 -3.94
C ALA A 334 -31.19 -27.87 -2.92
N ALA A 335 -30.87 -26.61 -3.26
CA ALA A 335 -31.28 -25.45 -2.49
C ALA A 335 -32.81 -25.33 -2.41
N THR A 336 -33.33 -25.36 -1.21
CA THR A 336 -34.71 -25.04 -0.90
C THR A 336 -34.91 -23.53 -0.84
N LYS A 337 -35.89 -23.04 -1.59
CA LYS A 337 -36.34 -21.64 -1.62
C LYS A 337 -36.75 -21.19 -0.20
N PRO A 338 -36.32 -20.00 0.27
CA PRO A 338 -36.75 -19.48 1.56
C PRO A 338 -38.24 -19.17 1.58
N PRO A 339 -38.93 -19.33 2.73
CA PRO A 339 -40.32 -18.93 2.87
C PRO A 339 -40.48 -17.42 2.83
N ALA A 340 -41.63 -17.00 2.32
CA ALA A 340 -42.05 -15.62 2.22
C ALA A 340 -41.94 -14.89 3.59
N ALA A 341 -41.40 -13.69 3.57
CA ALA A 341 -41.26 -12.82 4.73
C ALA A 341 -42.61 -12.50 5.36
N GLN A 342 -42.68 -12.70 6.67
CA GLN A 342 -43.75 -12.19 7.52
C GLN A 342 -43.58 -10.68 7.66
N ALA A 343 -44.70 -9.95 7.53
CA ALA A 343 -44.78 -8.52 7.71
C ALA A 343 -44.19 -8.11 9.07
N SER A 344 -43.15 -7.28 9.04
CA SER A 344 -42.58 -6.63 10.20
C SER A 344 -43.57 -5.62 10.81
N PRO A 345 -43.49 -5.40 12.14
CA PRO A 345 -44.30 -4.39 12.80
C PRO A 345 -43.87 -2.99 12.32
N THR A 346 -44.83 -2.11 12.21
CA THR A 346 -44.76 -0.71 11.85
C THR A 346 -43.58 -0.03 12.53
N ALA A 347 -42.54 0.28 11.76
CA ALA A 347 -41.40 1.04 12.23
C ALA A 347 -41.85 2.47 12.56
N THR A 348 -41.58 2.90 13.77
CA THR A 348 -41.63 4.31 14.15
C THR A 348 -40.59 5.01 13.26
N SER A 349 -41.05 5.92 12.39
CA SER A 349 -40.17 6.66 11.48
C SER A 349 -39.20 7.52 12.29
N VAL A 350 -37.94 7.10 12.34
CA VAL A 350 -36.83 7.98 12.72
C VAL A 350 -36.77 9.05 11.61
N PRO A 351 -36.73 10.36 11.92
CA PRO A 351 -36.59 11.37 10.89
C PRO A 351 -35.25 11.13 10.14
N GLY A 352 -35.33 10.93 8.84
CA GLY A 352 -34.14 10.81 7.98
C GLY A 352 -33.40 12.15 7.85
N PRO A 353 -32.21 12.16 7.21
CA PRO A 353 -31.46 13.37 6.95
C PRO A 353 -32.30 14.37 6.12
N LYS A 354 -31.94 15.64 6.19
CA LYS A 354 -32.59 16.75 5.49
C LYS A 354 -31.64 17.32 4.44
N GLU A 355 -32.20 18.02 3.49
CA GLU A 355 -31.45 18.83 2.55
C GLU A 355 -30.50 19.81 3.31
N GLY A 356 -29.23 19.80 2.98
CA GLY A 356 -28.17 20.54 3.64
C GLY A 356 -27.44 19.78 4.76
N ASP A 357 -27.93 18.60 5.16
CA ASP A 357 -27.21 17.77 6.14
C ASP A 357 -25.97 17.15 5.50
N THR A 358 -24.89 17.12 6.27
CA THR A 358 -23.67 16.41 5.88
C THR A 358 -23.75 14.95 6.35
N VAL A 359 -23.47 14.04 5.44
CA VAL A 359 -23.39 12.59 5.67
C VAL A 359 -22.03 12.08 5.18
N SER A 360 -21.68 10.86 5.54
CA SER A 360 -20.49 10.21 4.98
C SER A 360 -20.82 8.80 4.48
N THR A 361 -20.03 8.32 3.53
CA THR A 361 -20.12 6.92 3.11
C THR A 361 -19.59 5.99 4.19
N ASN A 362 -20.25 4.85 4.42
CA ASN A 362 -19.86 3.85 5.42
C ASN A 362 -19.16 2.62 4.81
N SER A 363 -18.91 2.65 3.52
CA SER A 363 -18.31 1.54 2.78
C SER A 363 -17.38 2.05 1.67
N GLU A 364 -16.50 1.16 1.26
CA GLU A 364 -15.55 1.38 0.16
C GLU A 364 -16.21 1.12 -1.19
N GLY A 365 -15.83 1.89 -2.23
CA GLY A 365 -16.26 1.65 -3.61
C GLY A 365 -17.77 1.85 -3.82
N VAL A 366 -18.41 2.72 -3.02
CA VAL A 366 -19.82 3.01 -3.14
C VAL A 366 -20.10 3.68 -4.48
N ASN A 367 -20.95 3.08 -5.29
CA ASN A 367 -21.35 3.66 -6.56
C ASN A 367 -22.35 4.81 -6.35
N MET A 368 -21.92 6.04 -6.66
CA MET A 368 -22.84 7.15 -6.88
C MET A 368 -23.45 7.03 -8.28
N ARG A 369 -24.76 7.06 -8.40
CA ARG A 369 -25.47 6.82 -9.64
C ARG A 369 -26.18 8.05 -10.17
N ALA A 370 -26.42 8.08 -11.47
CA ALA A 370 -27.08 9.20 -12.14
C ALA A 370 -28.59 9.33 -11.77
N CYS A 371 -29.19 8.30 -11.22
CA CYS A 371 -30.56 8.29 -10.74
C CYS A 371 -30.77 7.26 -9.61
N ALA A 372 -31.93 7.28 -8.96
CA ALA A 372 -32.29 6.46 -7.81
C ALA A 372 -32.58 4.99 -8.21
N SER A 373 -31.61 4.27 -8.77
CA SER A 373 -31.74 2.85 -9.13
C SER A 373 -30.39 2.20 -9.38
N THR A 374 -30.31 0.89 -9.12
CA THR A 374 -29.13 0.08 -9.46
C THR A 374 -28.89 -0.07 -10.96
N ASP A 375 -29.92 0.19 -11.79
CA ASP A 375 -29.82 0.13 -13.25
C ASP A 375 -29.23 1.40 -13.89
N CYS A 376 -29.08 2.48 -13.11
CA CYS A 376 -28.54 3.74 -13.62
C CYS A 376 -27.01 3.70 -13.74
N ASP A 377 -26.51 4.50 -14.68
CA ASP A 377 -25.07 4.67 -14.88
C ASP A 377 -24.40 5.16 -13.60
N VAL A 378 -23.20 4.65 -13.36
CA VAL A 378 -22.34 5.10 -12.27
C VAL A 378 -21.71 6.42 -12.66
N VAL A 379 -21.98 7.49 -11.90
CA VAL A 379 -21.37 8.81 -12.07
C VAL A 379 -19.94 8.79 -11.58
N THR A 380 -19.73 8.24 -10.37
CA THR A 380 -18.42 8.05 -9.76
C THR A 380 -18.49 6.95 -8.70
N GLN A 381 -17.33 6.43 -8.29
CA GLN A 381 -17.23 5.62 -7.10
C GLN A 381 -16.76 6.48 -5.93
N LEU A 382 -17.44 6.33 -4.81
CA LEU A 382 -17.15 7.02 -3.57
C LEU A 382 -16.43 6.09 -2.62
N TYR A 383 -15.70 6.67 -1.71
CA TYR A 383 -14.87 5.97 -0.76
C TYR A 383 -15.44 6.00 0.66
N PHE A 384 -14.95 5.12 1.52
CA PHE A 384 -15.34 5.11 2.92
C PHE A 384 -15.04 6.45 3.61
N GLY A 385 -16.04 7.02 4.30
CA GLY A 385 -15.88 8.28 5.02
C GLY A 385 -15.88 9.52 4.14
N GLN A 386 -16.17 9.41 2.83
CA GLN A 386 -16.30 10.59 1.97
C GLN A 386 -17.49 11.43 2.40
N THR A 387 -17.23 12.71 2.67
CA THR A 387 -18.26 13.67 3.06
C THR A 387 -19.08 14.13 1.88
N LEU A 388 -20.38 14.16 2.10
CA LEU A 388 -21.38 14.44 1.11
C LEU A 388 -22.46 15.33 1.73
N THR A 389 -22.98 16.26 0.94
CA THR A 389 -24.14 17.06 1.34
C THR A 389 -25.40 16.52 0.68
N ILE A 390 -26.45 16.27 1.47
CA ILE A 390 -27.78 15.92 0.97
C ILE A 390 -28.35 17.12 0.20
N ILE A 391 -28.73 16.92 -1.06
CA ILE A 391 -29.21 18.00 -1.93
C ILE A 391 -30.68 17.91 -2.29
N GLY A 392 -31.44 16.97 -1.67
CA GLY A 392 -32.88 16.81 -1.91
C GLY A 392 -33.49 15.66 -1.10
N PRO A 393 -34.80 15.42 -1.28
CA PRO A 393 -35.50 14.32 -0.61
C PRO A 393 -35.03 12.96 -1.14
N SER A 394 -35.14 11.92 -0.30
CA SER A 394 -34.89 10.55 -0.72
C SER A 394 -35.96 10.04 -1.70
N GLU A 395 -35.57 9.11 -2.54
CA GLU A 395 -36.40 8.34 -3.45
C GLU A 395 -36.34 6.85 -3.07
N ASP A 396 -37.50 6.15 -3.15
CA ASP A 396 -37.60 4.72 -2.84
C ASP A 396 -37.91 3.96 -4.14
N ASP A 397 -37.03 3.06 -4.57
CA ASP A 397 -37.20 2.24 -5.77
C ASP A 397 -37.86 0.87 -5.46
N GLY A 398 -38.17 0.63 -4.18
CA GLY A 398 -38.77 -0.61 -3.67
C GLY A 398 -37.74 -1.64 -3.23
N GLU A 399 -36.47 -1.42 -3.48
CA GLU A 399 -35.33 -2.22 -2.99
C GLU A 399 -34.42 -1.41 -2.05
N TYR A 400 -34.14 -0.15 -2.41
CA TYR A 400 -33.32 0.79 -1.66
C TYR A 400 -34.00 2.15 -1.50
N ILE A 401 -33.60 2.85 -0.42
CA ILE A 401 -33.87 4.28 -0.27
C ILE A 401 -32.63 5.02 -0.80
N TRP A 402 -32.81 5.87 -1.78
CA TRP A 402 -31.78 6.62 -2.46
C TRP A 402 -31.77 8.07 -2.02
N TRP A 403 -30.59 8.59 -1.70
CA TRP A 403 -30.39 9.98 -1.34
C TRP A 403 -29.65 10.72 -2.44
N PRO A 404 -30.21 11.84 -2.96
CA PRO A 404 -29.45 12.71 -3.84
C PRO A 404 -28.42 13.50 -3.04
N VAL A 405 -27.16 13.45 -3.49
CA VAL A 405 -26.05 14.05 -2.79
C VAL A 405 -25.13 14.81 -3.74
N SER A 406 -24.36 15.78 -3.20
CA SER A 406 -23.21 16.35 -3.83
C SER A 406 -21.95 15.99 -3.05
N VAL A 407 -20.82 15.85 -3.73
CA VAL A 407 -19.52 15.62 -3.09
C VAL A 407 -19.02 16.92 -2.50
N ASP A 408 -18.66 16.96 -1.21
CA ASP A 408 -18.24 18.20 -0.55
C ASP A 408 -16.93 18.76 -1.13
N ASP A 409 -16.01 17.89 -1.53
CA ASP A 409 -14.73 18.27 -2.14
C ASP A 409 -14.87 18.79 -3.58
N ASP A 410 -15.94 18.36 -4.28
CA ASP A 410 -16.31 18.87 -5.61
C ASP A 410 -17.83 18.91 -5.77
N PRO A 411 -18.47 20.02 -5.40
CA PRO A 411 -19.92 20.17 -5.48
C PRO A 411 -20.52 20.09 -6.89
N SER A 412 -19.70 20.04 -7.94
CA SER A 412 -20.19 19.81 -9.31
C SER A 412 -20.51 18.33 -9.57
N ILE A 413 -19.99 17.42 -8.74
CA ILE A 413 -20.28 15.98 -8.79
C ILE A 413 -21.51 15.72 -7.94
N THR A 414 -22.61 15.35 -8.58
CA THR A 414 -23.87 15.04 -7.92
C THR A 414 -24.44 13.71 -8.43
N GLY A 415 -25.20 13.03 -7.57
CA GLY A 415 -25.83 11.75 -7.93
C GLY A 415 -26.62 11.16 -6.76
N TYR A 416 -26.94 9.90 -6.85
CA TYR A 416 -27.75 9.17 -5.86
C TYR A 416 -26.93 8.07 -5.22
N ILE A 417 -27.11 7.91 -3.90
CA ILE A 417 -26.51 6.84 -3.11
C ILE A 417 -27.58 6.13 -2.31
N ALA A 418 -27.52 4.80 -2.27
CA ALA A 418 -28.42 4.03 -1.43
C ALA A 418 -28.08 4.26 0.06
N GLN A 419 -29.11 4.43 0.87
CA GLN A 419 -29.02 4.74 2.31
C GLN A 419 -28.13 3.76 3.08
N ASP A 420 -28.13 2.50 2.70
CA ASP A 420 -27.33 1.45 3.35
C ASP A 420 -25.82 1.71 3.31
N PHE A 421 -25.40 2.59 2.42
CA PHE A 421 -23.99 3.00 2.24
C PHE A 421 -23.68 4.39 2.83
N LEU A 422 -24.56 4.94 3.66
CA LEU A 422 -24.40 6.24 4.30
C LEU A 422 -24.41 6.12 5.83
N ASP A 423 -23.46 6.76 6.48
CA ASP A 423 -23.55 7.10 7.89
C ASP A 423 -24.43 8.34 8.01
N LEU A 424 -25.64 8.13 8.46
CA LEU A 424 -26.60 9.21 8.68
C LEU A 424 -26.36 9.85 10.04
N PRO A 425 -26.50 11.19 10.17
CA PRO A 425 -26.36 11.85 11.46
C PRO A 425 -27.39 11.28 12.42
N GLU A 426 -26.93 10.91 13.64
CA GLU A 426 -27.88 10.55 14.70
C GLU A 426 -28.82 11.74 14.90
N SER A 427 -30.10 11.51 14.70
CA SER A 427 -31.12 12.53 14.89
C SER A 427 -31.00 13.07 16.32
N GLY A 428 -30.45 14.28 16.42
CA GLY A 428 -30.17 14.94 17.70
C GLY A 428 -31.38 14.94 18.61
N GLN A 429 -31.12 14.52 19.87
CA GLN A 429 -32.05 14.67 20.99
C GLN A 429 -32.29 16.15 21.30
#